data_532c5e3d601cb206c6b502ad108b5d0c
#
_entry.id   532c5e3d601cb206c6b502ad108b5d0c
#
_cell.length_a   1.000
_cell.length_b   1.000
_cell.length_c   1.000
_cell.angle_alpha   90.00
_cell.angle_beta   90.00
_cell.angle_gamma   90.00
#
_symmetry.space_group_name_H-M   'P 1'
#
loop_
_entity.id
_entity.type
_entity.pdbx_description
1 polymer ?
#
loop_
_entity_poly.entity_id
_entity_poly.type
_entity_poly.pdbx_seq_one_letter_code
_entity_poly.pdbx_strand_id
1 'polypeptide(L)'
;MPTNLARAAALLAASATLLAACGGSDNNSNSNTTPQIAVGTSAKLALLETTDLHQNILGYDYYKLKDDPSVGLDRTATLIAAARAQNVNTMLFDAGDIIQGTVLGDYQALVSKVACTDKLAIFKAMDKLGFDAGAIGNHEFNYGLAYLGQVTNRQFNVKNLPAPASQAKCQGPAYAQVLANVVSTLDGKPIFQPYVLLDRTIAATAPDGSSVKVPIKVGVIGFTPPTIMSWDKGNLEGNVTTTGLKETAQQYVPEMKAKGADIVVAISHGGPDNAAYSPTMENGNLHLAQVPGIDVLLMGHMHQVFRTPRARSLPSTSPASTRPPARSRACRR
;
A
#
# COMPACT_ATOMS: atom_id res chain seq x y z
N MET A 1 -19.84 48.68 -45.57
CA MET A 1 -21.15 49.25 -45.18
C MET A 1 -21.69 48.48 -44.02
N PRO A 2 -22.17 49.15 -42.99
CA PRO A 2 -22.31 48.65 -41.63
C PRO A 2 -23.76 48.33 -41.29
N THR A 3 -23.98 47.68 -40.12
CA THR A 3 -24.99 47.99 -39.11
C THR A 3 -24.82 47.04 -37.95
N ASN A 4 -24.38 47.44 -36.82
CA ASN A 4 -24.93 47.99 -35.57
C ASN A 4 -26.32 47.45 -35.16
N LEU A 5 -26.38 46.97 -33.90
CA LEU A 5 -27.32 47.29 -32.78
C LEU A 5 -27.19 46.19 -31.70
N ALA A 6 -26.61 46.40 -30.56
CA ALA A 6 -26.93 47.25 -29.41
C ALA A 6 -28.11 46.75 -28.53
N ARG A 7 -27.76 46.42 -27.27
CA ARG A 7 -28.45 46.62 -25.99
C ARG A 7 -29.75 45.90 -25.69
N ALA A 8 -29.77 45.16 -24.55
CA ALA A 8 -30.54 45.66 -23.38
C ALA A 8 -30.25 44.78 -22.14
N ALA A 9 -29.81 45.43 -21.08
CA ALA A 9 -29.84 44.95 -19.71
C ALA A 9 -31.26 45.09 -19.16
N ALA A 10 -31.72 44.10 -18.40
CA ALA A 10 -32.89 44.26 -17.56
C ALA A 10 -32.62 43.67 -16.17
N LEU A 11 -32.40 44.57 -15.21
CA LEU A 11 -32.55 44.33 -13.78
C LEU A 11 -34.03 44.19 -13.47
N LEU A 12 -34.40 43.15 -12.75
CA LEU A 12 -35.68 43.06 -12.05
C LEU A 12 -35.44 42.61 -10.62
N ALA A 13 -35.56 43.53 -9.70
CA ALA A 13 -35.76 43.31 -8.29
C ALA A 13 -37.26 43.01 -8.04
N ALA A 14 -37.53 41.97 -7.26
CA ALA A 14 -38.91 41.76 -6.71
C ALA A 14 -38.76 41.07 -5.34
N SER A 15 -38.95 41.82 -4.39
CA SER A 15 -39.79 41.87 -3.18
C SER A 15 -40.14 40.56 -2.50
N ALA A 16 -39.74 40.51 -1.21
CA ALA A 16 -40.17 39.57 -0.21
C ALA A 16 -41.67 39.65 0.09
N THR A 17 -42.32 38.51 0.16
CA THR A 17 -43.57 38.35 0.92
C THR A 17 -43.41 37.22 1.90
N LEU A 18 -43.39 37.57 3.20
CA LEU A 18 -43.59 36.67 4.32
C LEU A 18 -45.02 36.16 4.33
N LEU A 19 -45.21 34.87 4.25
CA LEU A 19 -46.43 34.19 4.67
C LEU A 19 -46.10 33.24 5.81
N ALA A 20 -46.49 33.64 7.01
CA ALA A 20 -46.54 32.75 8.16
C ALA A 20 -47.77 31.83 8.00
N ALA A 21 -47.54 30.54 7.95
CA ALA A 21 -48.55 29.51 8.15
C ALA A 21 -48.05 28.56 9.25
N CYS A 22 -48.76 28.57 10.35
CA CYS A 22 -48.64 27.59 11.43
C CYS A 22 -49.16 26.23 10.99
N GLY A 23 -48.47 25.16 11.44
CA GLY A 23 -49.11 23.85 11.63
C GLY A 23 -48.38 22.71 10.90
N GLY A 24 -47.80 21.79 11.66
CA GLY A 24 -47.39 20.48 11.18
C GLY A 24 -45.99 20.09 11.70
N SER A 25 -45.94 19.49 12.87
CA SER A 25 -44.77 18.78 13.35
C SER A 25 -44.60 17.49 12.54
N ASP A 26 -43.72 17.51 11.56
CA ASP A 26 -43.11 16.29 11.04
C ASP A 26 -41.61 16.40 11.25
N ASN A 27 -41.18 15.86 12.39
CA ASN A 27 -39.76 15.62 12.70
C ASN A 27 -39.24 14.50 11.79
N ASN A 28 -38.91 14.83 10.56
CA ASN A 28 -38.06 13.99 9.73
C ASN A 28 -36.70 14.67 9.56
N SER A 29 -35.99 14.81 10.66
CA SER A 29 -34.56 15.16 10.67
C SER A 29 -33.79 13.97 10.16
N ASN A 30 -33.67 13.87 8.84
CA ASN A 30 -32.68 13.02 8.24
C ASN A 30 -31.30 13.67 8.46
N SER A 31 -30.86 13.70 9.73
CA SER A 31 -29.50 14.08 10.09
C SER A 31 -28.62 12.90 9.67
N ASN A 32 -27.93 13.04 8.54
CA ASN A 32 -26.72 12.27 8.22
C ASN A 32 -25.62 12.65 9.23
N THR A 33 -25.85 12.40 10.51
CA THR A 33 -24.80 12.47 11.52
C THR A 33 -23.96 11.20 11.33
N THR A 34 -22.75 11.36 10.81
CA THR A 34 -21.71 10.33 10.96
C THR A 34 -21.73 9.87 12.41
N PRO A 35 -21.88 8.57 12.72
CA PRO A 35 -21.94 8.10 14.09
C PRO A 35 -20.71 8.61 14.85
N GLN A 36 -20.93 9.42 15.88
CA GLN A 36 -19.82 9.93 16.67
C GLN A 36 -19.26 8.78 17.48
N ILE A 37 -17.99 8.43 17.20
CA ILE A 37 -17.29 7.37 17.91
C ILE A 37 -17.06 7.83 19.36
N ALA A 38 -17.54 7.07 20.32
CA ALA A 38 -17.38 7.38 21.73
C ALA A 38 -15.89 7.43 22.11
N VAL A 39 -15.49 8.48 22.85
CA VAL A 39 -14.13 8.62 23.36
C VAL A 39 -13.77 7.41 24.24
N GLY A 40 -12.61 6.79 24.01
CA GLY A 40 -12.19 5.56 24.68
C GLY A 40 -12.55 4.28 23.92
N THR A 41 -13.25 4.38 22.77
CA THR A 41 -13.42 3.23 21.86
C THR A 41 -12.06 2.75 21.36
N SER A 42 -11.84 1.43 21.42
CA SER A 42 -10.58 0.81 21.01
C SER A 42 -10.79 -0.34 20.03
N ALA A 43 -9.84 -0.51 19.11
CA ALA A 43 -9.82 -1.63 18.16
C ALA A 43 -8.41 -2.19 18.01
N LYS A 44 -8.35 -3.47 17.62
CA LYS A 44 -7.11 -4.09 17.13
C LYS A 44 -7.22 -4.27 15.62
N LEU A 45 -6.21 -3.84 14.89
CA LEU A 45 -6.07 -4.07 13.46
C LEU A 45 -4.74 -4.80 13.23
N ALA A 46 -4.79 -5.99 12.68
CA ALA A 46 -3.60 -6.73 12.29
C ALA A 46 -3.25 -6.40 10.84
N LEU A 47 -2.05 -5.91 10.61
CA LEU A 47 -1.49 -5.69 9.29
C LEU A 47 -0.61 -6.89 8.94
N LEU A 48 -0.97 -7.58 7.87
CA LEU A 48 -0.24 -8.73 7.35
C LEU A 48 0.58 -8.26 6.16
N GLU A 49 1.78 -8.80 6.01
CA GLU A 49 2.69 -8.45 4.95
C GLU A 49 3.25 -9.70 4.28
N THR A 50 3.36 -9.64 2.96
CA THR A 50 4.27 -10.45 2.15
C THR A 50 5.26 -9.53 1.46
N THR A 51 6.43 -10.08 1.11
CA THR A 51 7.47 -9.37 0.38
C THR A 51 8.29 -10.35 -0.43
N ASP A 52 8.90 -9.88 -1.51
CA ASP A 52 9.89 -10.65 -2.29
C ASP A 52 9.36 -12.03 -2.72
N LEU A 53 8.12 -12.05 -3.25
CA LEU A 53 7.48 -13.31 -3.68
C LEU A 53 8.13 -13.91 -4.94
N HIS A 54 8.74 -13.09 -5.81
CA HIS A 54 9.52 -13.52 -6.97
C HIS A 54 8.85 -14.62 -7.81
N GLN A 55 7.54 -14.55 -8.02
CA GLN A 55 6.73 -15.57 -8.72
C GLN A 55 6.75 -16.97 -8.06
N ASN A 56 7.16 -17.09 -6.79
CA ASN A 56 7.08 -18.37 -6.06
C ASN A 56 5.63 -18.67 -5.65
N ILE A 57 4.82 -19.12 -6.58
CA ILE A 57 3.40 -19.47 -6.32
C ILE A 57 3.32 -20.78 -5.53
N LEU A 58 4.11 -21.78 -5.95
CA LEU A 58 4.17 -23.11 -5.33
C LEU A 58 5.49 -23.29 -4.59
N GLY A 59 5.47 -24.13 -3.56
CA GLY A 59 6.68 -24.59 -2.87
C GLY A 59 7.51 -25.54 -3.73
N TYR A 60 8.03 -25.06 -4.88
CA TYR A 60 8.74 -25.87 -5.86
C TYR A 60 9.88 -25.10 -6.52
N ASP A 61 11.07 -25.71 -6.52
CA ASP A 61 12.24 -25.18 -7.21
C ASP A 61 12.30 -25.73 -8.65
N TYR A 62 11.99 -24.89 -9.63
CA TYR A 62 11.95 -25.25 -11.06
C TYR A 62 13.32 -25.49 -11.66
N TYR A 63 14.40 -24.99 -11.06
CA TYR A 63 15.77 -25.28 -11.48
C TYR A 63 16.25 -26.66 -11.02
N LYS A 64 15.91 -27.04 -9.79
CA LYS A 64 16.25 -28.35 -9.22
C LYS A 64 15.20 -29.42 -9.47
N LEU A 65 14.06 -29.06 -10.06
CA LEU A 65 12.93 -29.93 -10.36
C LEU A 65 12.44 -30.74 -9.14
N LYS A 66 12.33 -30.08 -7.98
CA LYS A 66 11.91 -30.71 -6.73
C LYS A 66 11.17 -29.74 -5.82
N ASP A 67 10.45 -30.30 -4.87
CA ASP A 67 9.79 -29.52 -3.82
C ASP A 67 10.81 -28.69 -3.02
N ASP A 68 10.45 -27.44 -2.74
CA ASP A 68 11.18 -26.55 -1.84
C ASP A 68 10.21 -26.02 -0.75
N PRO A 69 10.36 -26.49 0.49
CA PRO A 69 9.50 -26.07 1.58
C PRO A 69 9.78 -24.66 2.09
N SER A 70 10.85 -24.00 1.64
CA SER A 70 11.26 -22.66 2.08
C SER A 70 10.56 -21.53 1.31
N VAL A 71 9.89 -21.84 0.19
CA VAL A 71 9.18 -20.88 -0.66
C VAL A 71 7.73 -21.31 -0.90
N GLY A 72 6.93 -20.47 -1.53
CA GLY A 72 5.60 -20.78 -2.01
C GLY A 72 4.49 -19.96 -1.36
N LEU A 73 3.78 -19.18 -2.21
CA LEU A 73 2.61 -18.43 -1.79
C LEU A 73 1.45 -19.36 -1.34
N ASP A 74 1.39 -20.58 -1.88
CA ASP A 74 0.47 -21.64 -1.45
C ASP A 74 0.61 -21.99 0.04
N ARG A 75 1.85 -22.02 0.53
CA ARG A 75 2.15 -22.23 1.97
C ARG A 75 1.86 -20.99 2.79
N THR A 76 2.26 -19.81 2.28
CA THR A 76 1.97 -18.52 2.91
C THR A 76 0.47 -18.28 3.04
N ALA A 77 -0.34 -18.76 2.09
CA ALA A 77 -1.80 -18.70 2.15
C ALA A 77 -2.38 -19.33 3.42
N THR A 78 -1.80 -20.46 3.89
CA THR A 78 -2.20 -21.10 5.14
C THR A 78 -1.90 -20.22 6.36
N LEU A 79 -0.76 -19.53 6.36
CA LEU A 79 -0.38 -18.61 7.45
C LEU A 79 -1.29 -17.37 7.45
N ILE A 80 -1.59 -16.81 6.27
CA ILE A 80 -2.53 -15.68 6.11
C ILE A 80 -3.91 -16.09 6.64
N ALA A 81 -4.41 -17.27 6.28
CA ALA A 81 -5.70 -17.77 6.75
C ALA A 81 -5.71 -17.93 8.27
N ALA A 82 -4.65 -18.49 8.87
CA ALA A 82 -4.51 -18.64 10.31
C ALA A 82 -4.46 -17.27 11.03
N ALA A 83 -3.74 -16.29 10.48
CA ALA A 83 -3.68 -14.95 11.04
C ALA A 83 -5.06 -14.25 11.00
N ARG A 84 -5.80 -14.41 9.89
CA ARG A 84 -7.17 -13.90 9.77
C ARG A 84 -8.14 -14.55 10.73
N ALA A 85 -8.00 -15.84 10.97
CA ALA A 85 -8.84 -16.55 11.96
C ALA A 85 -8.59 -16.07 13.41
N GLN A 86 -7.40 -15.57 13.70
CA GLN A 86 -7.02 -15.07 15.04
C GLN A 86 -7.33 -13.59 15.25
N ASN A 87 -7.58 -12.83 14.17
CA ASN A 87 -7.78 -11.39 14.23
C ASN A 87 -9.05 -10.98 13.49
N VAL A 88 -9.96 -10.34 14.19
CA VAL A 88 -11.25 -9.90 13.64
C VAL A 88 -11.06 -8.84 12.53
N ASN A 89 -10.07 -7.97 12.69
CA ASN A 89 -9.75 -6.94 11.70
C ASN A 89 -8.36 -7.23 11.14
N THR A 90 -8.27 -7.43 9.84
CA THR A 90 -6.99 -7.65 9.15
C THR A 90 -6.93 -6.86 7.86
N MET A 91 -5.73 -6.43 7.50
CA MET A 91 -5.39 -5.96 6.14
C MET A 91 -4.13 -6.68 5.68
N LEU A 92 -4.03 -6.95 4.37
CA LEU A 92 -2.92 -7.70 3.77
C LEU A 92 -2.25 -6.85 2.70
N PHE A 93 -0.95 -6.67 2.83
CA PHE A 93 -0.12 -5.86 1.96
C PHE A 93 1.02 -6.67 1.34
N ASP A 94 1.59 -6.15 0.25
CA ASP A 94 2.80 -6.70 -0.36
C ASP A 94 3.84 -5.59 -0.57
N ALA A 95 5.08 -5.87 -0.22
CA ALA A 95 6.15 -4.89 -0.30
C ALA A 95 6.92 -4.91 -1.64
N GLY A 96 6.45 -5.63 -2.66
CA GLY A 96 7.05 -5.64 -3.99
C GLY A 96 7.98 -6.83 -4.25
N ASP A 97 8.64 -6.80 -5.40
CA ASP A 97 9.43 -7.88 -5.99
C ASP A 97 8.59 -9.15 -6.27
N ILE A 98 7.55 -8.95 -7.07
CA ILE A 98 6.54 -9.97 -7.37
C ILE A 98 6.83 -10.67 -8.71
N ILE A 99 7.19 -9.90 -9.77
CA ILE A 99 7.05 -10.40 -11.15
C ILE A 99 8.29 -11.08 -11.72
N GLN A 100 9.45 -10.92 -11.10
CA GLN A 100 10.73 -11.50 -11.58
C GLN A 100 11.44 -12.23 -10.44
N GLY A 101 12.24 -13.25 -10.76
CA GLY A 101 13.14 -13.96 -9.83
C GLY A 101 13.06 -15.48 -9.90
N THR A 102 12.12 -16.04 -10.68
CA THR A 102 12.00 -17.50 -10.90
C THR A 102 11.85 -17.83 -12.38
N VAL A 103 12.08 -19.11 -12.72
CA VAL A 103 11.81 -19.66 -14.07
C VAL A 103 10.42 -19.35 -14.56
N LEU A 104 9.42 -19.35 -13.68
CA LEU A 104 8.04 -19.03 -14.06
C LEU A 104 7.90 -17.58 -14.49
N GLY A 105 8.59 -16.65 -13.77
CA GLY A 105 8.62 -15.23 -14.15
C GLY A 105 9.23 -15.03 -15.52
N ASP A 106 10.42 -15.59 -15.75
CA ASP A 106 11.13 -15.51 -17.04
C ASP A 106 10.29 -16.14 -18.16
N TYR A 107 9.67 -17.30 -17.91
CA TYR A 107 8.83 -17.96 -18.90
C TYR A 107 7.66 -17.09 -19.33
N GLN A 108 6.94 -16.48 -18.38
CA GLN A 108 5.79 -15.62 -18.65
C GLN A 108 6.16 -14.26 -19.26
N ALA A 109 7.38 -13.78 -19.04
CA ALA A 109 7.84 -12.50 -19.58
C ALA A 109 8.56 -12.63 -20.93
N LEU A 110 9.35 -13.69 -21.12
CA LEU A 110 10.31 -13.78 -22.24
C LEU A 110 10.00 -14.91 -23.23
N VAL A 111 9.45 -16.03 -22.77
CA VAL A 111 9.26 -17.24 -23.60
C VAL A 111 7.82 -17.36 -24.07
N SER A 112 6.88 -17.54 -23.17
CA SER A 112 5.44 -17.59 -23.45
C SER A 112 4.78 -16.37 -22.80
N LYS A 113 4.96 -15.22 -23.46
CA LYS A 113 4.52 -13.94 -22.92
C LYS A 113 3.03 -13.95 -22.61
N VAL A 114 2.71 -13.54 -21.39
CA VAL A 114 1.30 -13.46 -20.99
C VAL A 114 0.55 -12.48 -21.90
N ALA A 115 -0.60 -12.91 -22.40
CA ALA A 115 -1.42 -12.04 -23.26
C ALA A 115 -2.05 -10.90 -22.45
N CYS A 116 -2.33 -9.76 -23.10
CA CYS A 116 -3.01 -8.62 -22.49
C CYS A 116 -4.39 -8.99 -21.92
N THR A 117 -5.04 -9.99 -22.51
CA THR A 117 -6.33 -10.52 -22.06
C THR A 117 -6.23 -11.47 -20.86
N ASP A 118 -5.02 -11.78 -20.42
CA ASP A 118 -4.79 -12.67 -19.29
C ASP A 118 -3.99 -11.96 -18.18
N LYS A 119 -3.99 -12.52 -16.99
CA LYS A 119 -3.33 -12.02 -15.80
C LYS A 119 -2.17 -12.93 -15.42
N LEU A 120 -1.08 -12.37 -14.92
CA LEU A 120 0.02 -13.15 -14.36
C LEU A 120 -0.48 -14.17 -13.33
N ALA A 121 0.09 -15.35 -13.35
CA ALA A 121 -0.30 -16.43 -12.44
C ALA A 121 -0.20 -16.02 -10.97
N ILE A 122 0.86 -15.30 -10.59
CA ILE A 122 1.03 -14.79 -9.23
C ILE A 122 -0.09 -13.79 -8.86
N PHE A 123 -0.49 -12.88 -9.75
CA PHE A 123 -1.58 -11.94 -9.48
C PHE A 123 -2.94 -12.64 -9.36
N LYS A 124 -3.16 -13.74 -10.10
CA LYS A 124 -4.37 -14.56 -9.90
C LYS A 124 -4.42 -15.17 -8.50
N ALA A 125 -3.27 -15.62 -7.99
CA ALA A 125 -3.17 -16.16 -6.63
C ALA A 125 -3.34 -15.06 -5.56
N MET A 126 -2.69 -13.92 -5.74
CA MET A 126 -2.79 -12.78 -4.82
C MET A 126 -4.21 -12.19 -4.76
N ASP A 127 -4.91 -12.11 -5.90
CA ASP A 127 -6.31 -11.67 -5.94
C ASP A 127 -7.22 -12.60 -5.11
N LYS A 128 -6.98 -13.93 -5.18
CA LYS A 128 -7.72 -14.90 -4.35
C LYS A 128 -7.43 -14.76 -2.86
N LEU A 129 -6.24 -14.32 -2.49
CA LEU A 129 -5.85 -14.07 -1.11
C LEU A 129 -6.39 -12.73 -0.59
N GLY A 130 -6.87 -11.85 -1.47
CA GLY A 130 -7.49 -10.58 -1.10
C GLY A 130 -6.49 -9.61 -0.50
N PHE A 131 -5.46 -9.24 -1.25
CA PHE A 131 -4.56 -8.16 -0.91
C PHE A 131 -5.30 -6.82 -0.95
N ASP A 132 -4.98 -5.92 -0.01
CA ASP A 132 -5.57 -4.58 0.09
C ASP A 132 -4.79 -3.56 -0.75
N ALA A 133 -3.46 -3.64 -0.74
CA ALA A 133 -2.56 -2.87 -1.59
C ALA A 133 -1.17 -3.52 -1.67
N GLY A 134 -0.34 -3.08 -2.64
CA GLY A 134 1.05 -3.49 -2.75
C GLY A 134 1.93 -2.37 -3.30
N ALA A 135 3.20 -2.33 -2.88
CA ALA A 135 4.21 -1.48 -3.48
C ALA A 135 4.83 -2.14 -4.72
N ILE A 136 5.61 -1.37 -5.45
CA ILE A 136 6.43 -1.82 -6.57
C ILE A 136 7.87 -1.91 -6.06
N GLY A 137 8.48 -3.09 -6.19
CA GLY A 137 9.88 -3.31 -5.84
C GLY A 137 10.83 -3.04 -7.02
N ASN A 138 12.09 -3.41 -6.87
CA ASN A 138 13.06 -3.20 -7.94
C ASN A 138 12.96 -4.25 -9.06
N HIS A 139 12.62 -5.49 -8.74
CA HIS A 139 12.48 -6.54 -9.74
C HIS A 139 11.25 -6.37 -10.67
N GLU A 140 10.35 -5.48 -10.36
CA GLU A 140 9.29 -5.08 -11.27
C GLU A 140 9.81 -4.38 -12.53
N PHE A 141 11.01 -3.79 -12.50
CA PHE A 141 11.59 -3.06 -13.63
C PHE A 141 12.45 -3.92 -14.56
N ASN A 142 12.80 -5.14 -14.18
CA ASN A 142 13.77 -5.98 -14.91
C ASN A 142 13.33 -6.34 -16.33
N TYR A 143 12.02 -6.49 -16.58
CA TYR A 143 11.50 -6.76 -17.92
C TYR A 143 11.11 -5.48 -18.69
N GLY A 144 11.43 -4.31 -18.13
CA GLY A 144 11.18 -3.00 -18.72
C GLY A 144 9.76 -2.47 -18.53
N LEU A 145 9.62 -1.16 -18.78
CA LEU A 145 8.38 -0.42 -18.51
C LEU A 145 7.18 -0.89 -19.35
N ALA A 146 7.43 -1.36 -20.60
CA ALA A 146 6.35 -1.87 -21.44
C ALA A 146 5.67 -3.10 -20.84
N TYR A 147 6.49 -4.06 -20.35
CA TYR A 147 5.97 -5.25 -19.71
C TYR A 147 5.32 -4.93 -18.35
N LEU A 148 5.97 -4.09 -17.55
CA LEU A 148 5.41 -3.65 -16.27
C LEU A 148 4.04 -2.99 -16.48
N GLY A 149 3.91 -2.08 -17.45
CA GLY A 149 2.62 -1.45 -17.77
C GLY A 149 1.56 -2.46 -18.19
N GLN A 150 1.93 -3.45 -19.01
CA GLN A 150 1.04 -4.50 -19.44
C GLN A 150 0.50 -5.31 -18.26
N VAL A 151 1.38 -5.89 -17.46
CA VAL A 151 0.97 -6.84 -16.40
C VAL A 151 0.30 -6.18 -15.20
N THR A 152 0.52 -4.87 -15.02
CA THR A 152 -0.13 -4.07 -13.97
C THR A 152 -1.35 -3.28 -14.45
N ASN A 153 -1.68 -3.37 -15.74
CA ASN A 153 -2.71 -2.56 -16.39
C ASN A 153 -2.50 -1.04 -16.16
N ARG A 154 -1.24 -0.59 -16.27
CA ARG A 154 -0.87 0.81 -16.15
C ARG A 154 -0.43 1.38 -17.49
N GLN A 155 -0.79 2.63 -17.73
CA GLN A 155 -0.41 3.38 -18.91
C GLN A 155 0.56 4.48 -18.48
N PHE A 156 1.82 4.34 -18.86
CA PHE A 156 2.88 5.25 -18.43
C PHE A 156 3.05 6.41 -19.42
N ASN A 157 3.08 7.63 -18.90
CA ASN A 157 3.45 8.82 -19.66
C ASN A 157 4.98 8.97 -19.61
N VAL A 158 5.69 8.24 -20.47
CA VAL A 158 7.16 8.24 -20.52
C VAL A 158 7.65 8.34 -21.97
N LYS A 159 8.90 8.76 -22.16
CA LYS A 159 9.43 9.16 -23.47
C LYS A 159 9.44 8.04 -24.51
N ASN A 160 9.84 6.82 -24.12
CA ASN A 160 10.09 5.73 -25.06
C ASN A 160 8.95 4.69 -25.10
N LEU A 161 7.77 5.06 -24.64
CA LEU A 161 6.52 4.30 -24.84
C LEU A 161 5.53 5.13 -25.66
N PRO A 162 4.57 4.47 -26.33
CA PRO A 162 3.44 5.18 -26.93
C PRO A 162 2.74 6.07 -25.91
N ALA A 163 2.06 7.13 -26.39
CA ALA A 163 1.27 7.98 -25.51
C ALA A 163 0.24 7.15 -24.71
N PRO A 164 -0.09 7.51 -23.44
CA PRO A 164 -0.97 6.71 -22.59
C PRO A 164 -2.29 6.33 -23.24
N ALA A 165 -2.89 7.20 -24.04
CA ALA A 165 -4.14 6.92 -24.74
C ALA A 165 -4.02 5.81 -25.81
N SER A 166 -2.80 5.54 -26.29
CA SER A 166 -2.51 4.51 -27.31
C SER A 166 -1.96 3.22 -26.71
N GLN A 167 -1.70 3.17 -25.39
CA GLN A 167 -1.26 1.94 -24.73
C GLN A 167 -2.45 1.00 -24.51
N ALA A 168 -2.21 -0.30 -24.66
CA ALA A 168 -3.22 -1.31 -24.44
C ALA A 168 -3.70 -1.30 -22.96
N LYS A 169 -4.99 -1.54 -22.76
CA LYS A 169 -5.54 -1.83 -21.44
C LYS A 169 -5.57 -3.34 -21.26
N CYS A 170 -4.83 -3.82 -20.28
CA CYS A 170 -4.60 -5.23 -20.03
C CYS A 170 -5.22 -5.68 -18.70
N GLN A 171 -4.97 -6.95 -18.33
CA GLN A 171 -5.38 -7.47 -17.03
C GLN A 171 -4.25 -7.25 -16.02
N GLY A 172 -4.57 -6.54 -14.94
CA GLY A 172 -3.66 -6.33 -13.79
C GLY A 172 -4.21 -6.94 -12.50
N PRO A 173 -3.50 -6.82 -11.38
CA PRO A 173 -4.00 -7.24 -10.07
C PRO A 173 -5.26 -6.46 -9.68
N ALA A 174 -6.13 -7.06 -8.86
CA ALA A 174 -7.36 -6.44 -8.39
C ALA A 174 -7.14 -5.44 -7.26
N TYR A 175 -6.00 -5.51 -6.59
CA TYR A 175 -5.64 -4.60 -5.50
C TYR A 175 -4.88 -3.37 -6.01
N ALA A 176 -4.87 -2.32 -5.21
CA ALA A 176 -4.17 -1.09 -5.54
C ALA A 176 -2.65 -1.28 -5.50
N GLN A 177 -1.95 -0.91 -6.58
CA GLN A 177 -0.50 -0.82 -6.60
C GLN A 177 -0.07 0.64 -6.46
N VAL A 178 0.86 0.91 -5.54
CA VAL A 178 1.31 2.25 -5.17
C VAL A 178 2.82 2.40 -5.34
N LEU A 179 3.25 3.54 -5.89
CA LEU A 179 4.66 3.91 -6.02
C LEU A 179 4.79 5.42 -6.12
N ALA A 180 5.39 6.04 -5.12
CA ALA A 180 5.43 7.49 -5.02
C ALA A 180 6.71 8.12 -5.57
N ASN A 181 7.84 7.42 -5.51
CA ASN A 181 9.16 8.00 -5.73
C ASN A 181 9.80 7.69 -7.10
N VAL A 182 9.06 7.09 -8.04
CA VAL A 182 9.51 6.95 -9.43
C VAL A 182 8.65 7.85 -10.31
N VAL A 183 9.27 8.84 -10.92
CA VAL A 183 8.57 9.89 -11.65
C VAL A 183 8.98 9.91 -13.13
N SER A 184 8.03 10.26 -14.00
CA SER A 184 8.29 10.44 -15.44
C SER A 184 9.22 11.64 -15.68
N THR A 185 10.16 11.49 -16.59
CA THR A 185 11.00 12.61 -17.06
C THR A 185 10.25 13.63 -17.92
N LEU A 186 9.04 13.29 -18.39
CA LEU A 186 8.23 14.19 -19.22
C LEU A 186 7.48 15.24 -18.40
N ASP A 187 6.94 14.87 -17.24
CA ASP A 187 6.05 15.74 -16.46
C ASP A 187 6.33 15.76 -14.96
N GLY A 188 7.34 15.00 -14.51
CA GLY A 188 7.72 14.92 -13.09
C GLY A 188 6.69 14.22 -12.19
N LYS A 189 5.66 13.59 -12.77
CA LYS A 189 4.64 12.90 -12.00
C LYS A 189 4.99 11.44 -11.76
N PRO A 190 4.58 10.86 -10.62
CA PRO A 190 4.74 9.44 -10.36
C PRO A 190 4.11 8.58 -11.47
N ILE A 191 4.80 7.53 -11.89
CA ILE A 191 4.31 6.61 -12.95
C ILE A 191 3.20 5.66 -12.45
N PHE A 192 3.08 5.47 -11.16
CA PHE A 192 1.93 4.85 -10.50
C PHE A 192 1.19 5.88 -9.66
N GLN A 193 0.03 5.51 -9.12
CA GLN A 193 -0.57 6.32 -8.06
C GLN A 193 0.37 6.32 -6.85
N PRO A 194 0.73 7.50 -6.30
CA PRO A 194 1.69 7.57 -5.20
C PRO A 194 1.17 6.90 -3.94
N TYR A 195 -0.13 7.00 -3.70
CA TYR A 195 -0.82 6.40 -2.56
C TYR A 195 -2.27 6.08 -2.89
N VAL A 196 -2.92 5.31 -2.02
CA VAL A 196 -4.36 5.06 -2.02
C VAL A 196 -4.93 5.31 -0.63
N LEU A 197 -6.19 5.75 -0.58
CA LEU A 197 -6.97 5.84 0.65
C LEU A 197 -8.01 4.73 0.66
N LEU A 198 -7.93 3.84 1.63
CA LEU A 198 -8.78 2.66 1.75
C LEU A 198 -9.79 2.88 2.88
N ASP A 199 -11.06 3.05 2.53
CA ASP A 199 -12.14 3.08 3.52
C ASP A 199 -12.40 1.67 4.04
N ARG A 200 -12.39 1.51 5.35
CA ARG A 200 -12.65 0.24 6.05
C ARG A 200 -13.62 0.44 7.19
N THR A 201 -14.35 -0.61 7.50
CA THR A 201 -15.17 -0.68 8.72
C THR A 201 -14.61 -1.80 9.58
N ILE A 202 -14.17 -1.45 10.79
CA ILE A 202 -13.54 -2.39 11.72
C ILE A 202 -14.40 -2.63 12.96
N ALA A 203 -14.31 -3.82 13.51
CA ALA A 203 -14.88 -4.14 14.80
C ALA A 203 -14.06 -3.47 15.91
N ALA A 204 -14.74 -2.85 16.84
CA ALA A 204 -14.15 -2.12 17.97
C ALA A 204 -14.94 -2.40 19.25
N THR A 205 -14.34 -2.05 20.39
CA THR A 205 -14.97 -2.13 21.71
C THR A 205 -15.19 -0.72 22.24
N ALA A 206 -16.43 -0.38 22.51
CA ALA A 206 -16.79 0.88 23.14
C ALA A 206 -16.40 0.91 24.63
N PRO A 207 -16.37 2.09 25.28
CA PRO A 207 -15.96 2.21 26.68
C PRO A 207 -16.81 1.40 27.67
N ASP A 208 -18.06 1.12 27.33
CA ASP A 208 -18.99 0.29 28.12
C ASP A 208 -18.78 -1.24 27.90
N GLY A 209 -17.81 -1.61 27.05
CA GLY A 209 -17.52 -3.00 26.71
C GLY A 209 -18.34 -3.55 25.54
N SER A 210 -19.28 -2.79 25.00
CA SER A 210 -20.10 -3.22 23.85
C SER A 210 -19.27 -3.30 22.55
N SER A 211 -19.65 -4.23 21.66
CA SER A 211 -19.06 -4.35 20.34
C SER A 211 -19.70 -3.35 19.37
N VAL A 212 -18.88 -2.55 18.72
CA VAL A 212 -19.31 -1.53 17.74
C VAL A 212 -18.54 -1.68 16.45
N LYS A 213 -19.06 -1.11 15.36
CA LYS A 213 -18.35 -0.98 14.08
C LYS A 213 -17.90 0.45 13.89
N VAL A 214 -16.65 0.65 13.55
CA VAL A 214 -16.04 1.97 13.39
C VAL A 214 -15.48 2.11 11.97
N PRO A 215 -15.87 3.17 11.24
CA PRO A 215 -15.22 3.49 9.98
C PRO A 215 -13.81 4.01 10.26
N ILE A 216 -12.85 3.57 9.44
CA ILE A 216 -11.49 4.10 9.41
C ILE A 216 -11.04 4.29 7.97
N LYS A 217 -10.15 5.23 7.75
CA LYS A 217 -9.50 5.47 6.46
C LYS A 217 -8.01 5.17 6.59
N VAL A 218 -7.54 4.15 5.89
CA VAL A 218 -6.14 3.75 5.87
C VAL A 218 -5.50 4.28 4.60
N GLY A 219 -4.55 5.19 4.74
CA GLY A 219 -3.72 5.67 3.64
C GLY A 219 -2.54 4.73 3.44
N VAL A 220 -2.28 4.32 2.20
CA VAL A 220 -1.17 3.43 1.85
C VAL A 220 -0.32 4.09 0.79
N ILE A 221 0.97 4.32 1.07
CA ILE A 221 1.96 4.93 0.17
C ILE A 221 3.08 3.94 -0.13
N GLY A 222 3.56 3.89 -1.38
CA GLY A 222 4.58 2.94 -1.83
C GLY A 222 5.90 3.59 -2.22
N PHE A 223 7.01 2.86 -1.97
CA PHE A 223 8.36 3.30 -2.34
C PHE A 223 9.19 2.13 -2.85
N THR A 224 10.13 2.44 -3.77
CA THR A 224 11.16 1.52 -4.26
C THR A 224 12.55 2.14 -4.05
N PRO A 225 13.64 1.33 -3.98
CA PRO A 225 14.99 1.86 -3.85
C PRO A 225 15.34 2.80 -5.00
N PRO A 226 15.84 4.01 -4.76
CA PRO A 226 16.29 4.91 -5.83
C PRO A 226 17.39 4.31 -6.69
N THR A 227 18.13 3.33 -6.20
CA THR A 227 19.21 2.59 -6.89
C THR A 227 18.74 1.79 -8.11
N ILE A 228 17.43 1.61 -8.34
CA ILE A 228 16.91 1.04 -9.60
C ILE A 228 17.45 1.78 -10.83
N MET A 229 17.72 3.08 -10.71
CA MET A 229 18.28 3.88 -11.80
C MET A 229 19.66 3.40 -12.25
N SER A 230 20.39 2.70 -11.39
CA SER A 230 21.67 2.07 -11.74
C SER A 230 21.47 0.61 -12.16
N TRP A 231 20.64 -0.15 -11.43
CA TRP A 231 20.44 -1.59 -11.69
C TRP A 231 19.71 -1.86 -13.01
N ASP A 232 18.68 -1.08 -13.29
CA ASP A 232 17.85 -1.18 -14.49
C ASP A 232 18.06 -0.01 -15.46
N LYS A 233 19.27 0.54 -15.50
CA LYS A 233 19.61 1.71 -16.34
C LYS A 233 19.10 1.54 -17.77
N GLY A 234 19.33 0.37 -18.38
CA GLY A 234 18.93 0.09 -19.78
C GLY A 234 17.42 0.18 -20.02
N ASN A 235 16.60 -0.09 -19.01
CA ASN A 235 15.15 -0.03 -19.07
C ASN A 235 14.58 1.34 -18.69
N LEU A 236 15.30 2.10 -17.85
CA LEU A 236 14.75 3.27 -17.15
C LEU A 236 15.31 4.60 -17.63
N GLU A 237 16.58 4.65 -18.10
CA GLU A 237 17.25 5.90 -18.49
C GLU A 237 16.45 6.68 -19.55
N GLY A 238 16.26 7.97 -19.31
CA GLY A 238 15.51 8.86 -20.20
C GLY A 238 13.97 8.75 -20.08
N ASN A 239 13.44 7.71 -19.43
CA ASN A 239 12.01 7.51 -19.22
C ASN A 239 11.55 8.03 -17.87
N VAL A 240 12.26 7.63 -16.83
CA VAL A 240 11.94 7.94 -15.44
C VAL A 240 13.17 8.40 -14.69
N THR A 241 12.94 8.98 -13.53
CA THR A 241 13.94 9.24 -12.48
C THR A 241 13.33 8.94 -11.13
N THR A 242 14.17 8.88 -10.09
CA THR A 242 13.72 8.65 -8.72
C THR A 242 13.89 9.90 -7.87
N THR A 243 13.02 10.06 -6.88
CA THR A 243 13.13 11.04 -5.80
C THR A 243 13.47 10.33 -4.50
N GLY A 244 14.06 11.04 -3.54
CA GLY A 244 14.39 10.47 -2.24
C GLY A 244 13.15 10.04 -1.46
N LEU A 245 13.25 8.96 -0.70
CA LEU A 245 12.13 8.39 0.06
C LEU A 245 11.57 9.40 1.07
N LYS A 246 12.46 10.08 1.79
CA LYS A 246 12.10 11.06 2.82
C LYS A 246 11.37 12.27 2.24
N GLU A 247 11.91 12.86 1.17
CA GLU A 247 11.34 14.03 0.51
C GLU A 247 9.97 13.71 -0.08
N THR A 248 9.86 12.54 -0.70
CA THR A 248 8.60 12.07 -1.28
C THR A 248 7.54 11.83 -0.20
N ALA A 249 7.92 11.22 0.92
CA ALA A 249 7.00 11.02 2.04
C ALA A 249 6.58 12.35 2.67
N GLN A 250 7.51 13.30 2.83
CA GLN A 250 7.21 14.65 3.34
C GLN A 250 6.23 15.42 2.45
N GLN A 251 6.20 15.12 1.15
CA GLN A 251 5.23 15.69 0.22
C GLN A 251 3.83 15.05 0.39
N TYR A 252 3.74 13.72 0.38
CA TYR A 252 2.45 13.03 0.25
C TYR A 252 1.78 12.70 1.58
N VAL A 253 2.53 12.47 2.67
CA VAL A 253 1.95 12.11 3.97
C VAL A 253 1.02 13.20 4.52
N PRO A 254 1.40 14.50 4.50
CA PRO A 254 0.50 15.57 4.89
C PRO A 254 -0.78 15.64 4.01
N GLU A 255 -0.63 15.40 2.72
CA GLU A 255 -1.78 15.37 1.80
C GLU A 255 -2.75 14.23 2.15
N MET A 256 -2.24 13.03 2.44
CA MET A 256 -3.05 11.88 2.88
C MET A 256 -3.79 12.18 4.18
N LYS A 257 -3.10 12.76 5.17
CA LYS A 257 -3.72 13.17 6.45
C LYS A 257 -4.78 14.24 6.23
N ALA A 258 -4.53 15.25 5.38
CA ALA A 258 -5.51 16.28 5.03
C ALA A 258 -6.76 15.72 4.33
N LYS A 259 -6.61 14.60 3.60
CA LYS A 259 -7.72 13.85 2.97
C LYS A 259 -8.39 12.86 3.93
N GLY A 260 -8.05 12.89 5.20
CA GLY A 260 -8.70 12.15 6.27
C GLY A 260 -8.13 10.76 6.53
N ALA A 261 -6.87 10.49 6.18
CA ALA A 261 -6.24 9.24 6.59
C ALA A 261 -6.06 9.19 8.11
N ASP A 262 -6.73 8.26 8.77
CA ASP A 262 -6.59 8.00 10.20
C ASP A 262 -5.25 7.31 10.49
N ILE A 263 -4.88 6.33 9.64
CA ILE A 263 -3.64 5.57 9.71
C ILE A 263 -2.92 5.71 8.37
N VAL A 264 -1.62 5.98 8.40
CA VAL A 264 -0.74 5.96 7.22
C VAL A 264 0.21 4.78 7.30
N VAL A 265 0.09 3.87 6.35
CA VAL A 265 0.98 2.73 6.13
C VAL A 265 1.92 3.07 4.97
N ALA A 266 3.20 3.16 5.25
CA ALA A 266 4.23 3.23 4.22
C ALA A 266 4.68 1.80 3.90
N ILE A 267 4.63 1.41 2.64
CA ILE A 267 5.19 0.16 2.14
C ILE A 267 6.42 0.54 1.35
N SER A 268 7.60 0.19 1.85
CA SER A 268 8.87 0.57 1.23
C SER A 268 9.68 -0.68 0.94
N HIS A 269 9.85 -0.95 -0.36
CA HIS A 269 10.72 -2.01 -0.83
C HIS A 269 12.19 -1.63 -0.59
N GLY A 270 12.64 -1.78 0.63
CA GLY A 270 13.99 -1.43 1.10
C GLY A 270 14.20 -1.89 2.53
N GLY A 271 15.44 -1.89 2.97
CA GLY A 271 15.84 -2.27 4.32
C GLY A 271 16.13 -1.07 5.23
N PRO A 272 16.42 -1.32 6.51
CA PRO A 272 16.94 -0.33 7.42
C PRO A 272 18.46 -0.17 7.21
N ASP A 273 18.92 1.06 7.08
CA ASP A 273 20.33 1.41 7.10
C ASP A 273 20.51 2.67 7.97
N ASN A 274 21.51 2.65 8.86
CA ASN A 274 21.82 3.75 9.76
C ASN A 274 22.89 4.71 9.24
N ALA A 275 23.36 4.52 7.99
CA ALA A 275 24.23 5.46 7.32
C ALA A 275 23.59 6.86 7.20
N ALA A 276 24.41 7.87 6.99
CA ALA A 276 23.92 9.22 6.74
C ALA A 276 22.96 9.23 5.55
N TYR A 277 21.84 9.96 5.68
CA TYR A 277 20.82 10.01 4.63
C TYR A 277 21.38 10.57 3.31
N SER A 278 21.01 9.89 2.24
CA SER A 278 21.16 10.37 0.86
C SER A 278 19.84 10.11 0.12
N PRO A 279 19.37 11.05 -0.72
CA PRO A 279 18.17 10.83 -1.53
C PRO A 279 18.27 9.65 -2.52
N THR A 280 19.49 9.18 -2.78
CA THR A 280 19.77 8.05 -3.69
C THR A 280 20.17 6.77 -2.97
N MET A 281 20.11 6.74 -1.62
CA MET A 281 20.47 5.55 -0.87
C MET A 281 19.48 4.41 -1.12
N GLU A 282 20.01 3.19 -1.13
CA GLU A 282 19.23 1.96 -1.35
C GLU A 282 18.24 1.70 -0.21
N ASN A 283 18.75 1.66 1.01
CA ASN A 283 18.02 1.21 2.19
C ASN A 283 17.67 2.37 3.12
N GLY A 284 16.85 3.33 2.65
CA GLY A 284 16.54 4.57 3.38
C GLY A 284 15.44 4.45 4.46
N ASN A 285 15.04 3.25 4.86
CA ASN A 285 13.83 3.03 5.66
C ASN A 285 13.91 3.57 7.10
N LEU A 286 15.10 3.62 7.73
CA LEU A 286 15.24 4.28 9.03
C LEU A 286 14.98 5.80 8.96
N HIS A 287 15.32 6.43 7.84
CA HIS A 287 15.05 7.84 7.61
C HIS A 287 13.61 8.10 7.21
N LEU A 288 13.00 7.17 6.45
CA LEU A 288 11.59 7.21 6.10
C LEU A 288 10.71 7.08 7.36
N ALA A 289 11.04 6.18 8.27
CA ALA A 289 10.34 5.99 9.54
C ALA A 289 10.31 7.25 10.44
N GLN A 290 11.22 8.18 10.22
CA GLN A 290 11.27 9.45 10.96
C GLN A 290 10.35 10.53 10.38
N VAL A 291 9.70 10.31 9.25
CA VAL A 291 8.79 11.29 8.66
C VAL A 291 7.50 11.33 9.48
N PRO A 292 7.15 12.52 10.04
CA PRO A 292 5.94 12.66 10.85
C PRO A 292 4.68 12.28 10.07
N GLY A 293 3.79 11.54 10.73
CA GLY A 293 2.50 11.12 10.16
C GLY A 293 2.51 9.75 9.50
N ILE A 294 3.65 9.08 9.38
CA ILE A 294 3.72 7.64 9.08
C ILE A 294 3.47 6.89 10.40
N ASP A 295 2.44 6.06 10.42
CA ASP A 295 2.07 5.28 11.61
C ASP A 295 2.65 3.86 11.57
N VAL A 296 2.83 3.30 10.37
CA VAL A 296 3.37 1.96 10.15
C VAL A 296 4.30 1.97 8.94
N LEU A 297 5.43 1.28 9.04
CA LEU A 297 6.36 1.03 7.93
C LEU A 297 6.50 -0.47 7.71
N LEU A 298 6.12 -0.94 6.52
CA LEU A 298 6.32 -2.29 6.01
C LEU A 298 7.55 -2.28 5.10
N MET A 299 8.38 -3.35 5.16
CA MET A 299 9.71 -3.37 4.53
C MET A 299 9.97 -4.68 3.79
N GLY A 300 10.76 -4.62 2.70
CA GLY A 300 11.20 -5.78 1.93
C GLY A 300 12.65 -5.70 1.48
N HIS A 301 12.97 -6.30 0.30
CA HIS A 301 14.23 -6.17 -0.43
C HIS A 301 15.42 -6.96 0.17
N MET A 302 15.69 -6.78 1.43
CA MET A 302 16.90 -7.35 2.08
C MET A 302 16.78 -8.85 2.39
N HIS A 303 15.61 -9.46 2.21
CA HIS A 303 15.30 -10.84 2.58
C HIS A 303 15.68 -11.18 4.04
N GLN A 304 15.62 -10.19 4.93
CA GLN A 304 15.98 -10.34 6.33
C GLN A 304 14.76 -10.49 7.22
N VAL A 305 14.84 -11.41 8.18
CA VAL A 305 13.80 -11.58 9.19
C VAL A 305 14.06 -10.66 10.37
N PHE A 306 13.22 -9.63 10.49
CA PHE A 306 13.21 -8.78 11.66
C PHE A 306 12.44 -9.47 12.81
N ARG A 307 13.16 -9.92 13.81
CA ARG A 307 12.54 -10.38 15.07
C ARG A 307 12.57 -9.23 16.04
N THR A 308 11.43 -8.56 16.26
CA THR A 308 11.29 -7.75 17.47
C THR A 308 11.48 -8.66 18.68
N PRO A 309 12.33 -8.31 19.66
CA PRO A 309 12.29 -8.96 20.95
C PRO A 309 10.82 -8.87 21.42
N ARG A 310 10.20 -10.00 21.80
CA ARG A 310 8.83 -10.02 22.35
C ARG A 310 8.67 -8.78 23.21
N ALA A 311 7.70 -7.92 22.88
CA ALA A 311 7.33 -6.82 23.75
C ALA A 311 7.19 -7.42 25.14
N ARG A 312 8.02 -6.97 26.09
CA ARG A 312 7.85 -7.36 27.49
C ARG A 312 6.43 -6.94 27.82
N SER A 313 5.57 -7.91 28.10
CA SER A 313 4.27 -7.63 28.67
C SER A 313 4.53 -6.66 29.82
N LEU A 314 3.94 -5.47 29.75
CA LEU A 314 3.91 -4.55 30.86
C LEU A 314 3.53 -5.36 32.09
N PRO A 315 4.25 -5.24 33.22
CA PRO A 315 3.93 -6.02 34.40
C PRO A 315 2.49 -5.69 34.80
N SER A 316 1.62 -6.69 34.79
CA SER A 316 0.32 -6.57 35.44
C SER A 316 0.62 -6.29 36.92
N THR A 317 0.11 -5.20 37.43
CA THR A 317 0.11 -4.91 38.87
C THR A 317 -0.86 -5.90 39.54
N SER A 318 -0.37 -7.09 39.81
CA SER A 318 -0.97 -8.04 40.77
C SER A 318 0.03 -8.29 41.90
N PRO A 319 -0.40 -8.33 43.14
CA PRO A 319 0.49 -8.35 44.29
C PRO A 319 1.32 -9.64 44.37
N ALA A 320 2.54 -9.47 44.86
CA ALA A 320 3.58 -10.47 44.95
C ALA A 320 3.15 -11.76 45.62
N SER A 321 3.27 -12.87 44.88
CA SER A 321 3.37 -14.21 45.45
C SER A 321 4.85 -14.55 45.58
N THR A 322 5.32 -14.70 46.79
CA THR A 322 6.68 -15.10 47.17
C THR A 322 6.93 -16.57 46.78
N ARG A 323 7.81 -16.79 45.83
CA ARG A 323 8.41 -18.10 45.58
C ARG A 323 9.93 -17.97 45.39
N PRO A 324 10.74 -18.80 46.07
CA PRO A 324 12.20 -18.68 46.06
C PRO A 324 12.83 -19.13 44.73
N PRO A 325 14.06 -18.69 44.40
CA PRO A 325 14.69 -18.90 43.11
C PRO A 325 15.21 -20.33 42.94
N ALA A 326 14.91 -20.93 41.79
CA ALA A 326 15.50 -22.20 41.37
C ALA A 326 16.94 -21.99 40.88
N ARG A 327 17.83 -22.83 41.40
CA ARG A 327 19.28 -22.85 41.11
C ARG A 327 19.58 -23.22 39.66
N SER A 328 20.44 -22.43 39.04
CA SER A 328 21.04 -22.71 37.74
C SER A 328 21.95 -23.95 37.82
N ARG A 329 21.72 -24.93 36.93
CA ARG A 329 22.72 -25.97 36.62
C ARG A 329 23.43 -25.55 35.34
N ALA A 330 24.73 -25.28 35.47
CA ALA A 330 25.66 -25.17 34.37
C ALA A 330 25.81 -26.55 33.70
N CYS A 331 25.71 -26.62 32.40
CA CYS A 331 26.16 -27.80 31.64
C CYS A 331 27.45 -27.42 30.92
N ARG A 332 28.56 -28.05 31.35
CA ARG A 332 29.83 -28.09 30.64
C ARG A 332 29.81 -29.28 29.67
N ARG A 333 30.20 -29.04 28.48
CA ARG A 333 30.97 -29.71 27.42
C ARG A 333 30.31 -29.51 26.09
#